data_612062fd315a66c1bc7737411e3aa650
#
_entry.id   612062fd315a66c1bc7737411e3aa650
#
_cell.length_a   1.000
_cell.length_b   1.000
_cell.length_c   1.000
_cell.angle_alpha   90.00
_cell.angle_beta   90.00
_cell.angle_gamma   90.00
#
_symmetry.space_group_name_H-M   'P 1'
#
loop_
_entity.id
_entity.type
_entity.pdbx_description
1 polymer ?
#
loop_
_entity_poly.entity_id
_entity_poly.type
_entity_poly.pdbx_seq_one_letter_code
_entity_poly.pdbx_strand_id
1 'polypeptide(L)'
;MAAGADQSLRTRTDCGSVVAMRFRRRSPRLQTLMAGLVVVALGEASLAVAASAEIPAVAQRQRTEKKVFTDSEIVEGFFKTAFGAEYHLAGRVDRIRKYDAPVRVFADGNRADRKAQLAKIVADIAAKVQHLDIAMAANNDDANVLVKLVRDRDLNRTIATFYGSERAKEIRSSLDQQCLSGFRKNEKFEIEHSDVILTVDNGDFVFLDCGYEELLQSLGPINDTSTVPWTMFNDNVSMGYFDVYDQYILNLLYDPRIKAGMTVQEVKAVLPDVLADVRAWVRKVNNLAD
;
A
#
# COMPACT_ATOMS: atom_id res chain seq x y z
N MET A 1 6.10 50.26 33.50
CA MET A 1 4.94 51.05 33.05
C MET A 1 4.04 50.04 32.34
N ALA A 2 3.05 49.50 33.03
CA ALA A 2 1.68 49.98 33.19
C ALA A 2 0.94 49.77 31.86
N ALA A 3 -0.07 49.08 31.72
CA ALA A 3 -1.27 48.61 32.36
C ALA A 3 -2.12 48.09 31.19
N GLY A 4 -2.93 47.08 31.14
CA GLY A 4 -4.00 46.72 32.01
C GLY A 4 -5.31 46.71 31.25
N ALA A 5 -6.15 45.81 31.62
CA ALA A 5 -7.62 45.68 31.61
C ALA A 5 -8.20 44.82 30.49
N ASP A 6 -8.74 43.63 30.70
CA ASP A 6 -9.88 43.09 31.52
C ASP A 6 -11.24 43.67 31.13
N GLN A 7 -12.16 42.77 30.98
CA GLN A 7 -13.61 42.76 31.18
C GLN A 7 -14.33 41.93 30.08
N SER A 8 -14.92 40.93 30.37
CA SER A 8 -15.93 40.32 31.27
C SER A 8 -17.22 39.92 30.52
N LEU A 9 -17.59 38.71 30.74
CA LEU A 9 -18.91 38.10 30.88
C LEU A 9 -20.16 38.85 30.38
N ARG A 10 -21.03 38.16 29.64
CA ARG A 10 -22.46 38.09 29.93
C ARG A 10 -23.10 36.85 29.38
N THR A 11 -23.56 36.06 30.32
CA THR A 11 -24.60 35.02 30.22
C THR A 11 -25.94 35.61 29.86
N ARG A 12 -26.75 34.93 29.08
CA ARG A 12 -28.22 35.03 29.11
C ARG A 12 -28.86 33.66 28.82
N THR A 13 -29.41 33.12 29.83
CA THR A 13 -30.50 32.12 29.94
C THR A 13 -31.85 32.79 29.63
N ASP A 14 -32.71 32.08 28.89
CA ASP A 14 -34.18 32.11 29.00
C ASP A 14 -34.68 30.96 28.12
N CYS A 15 -35.24 29.90 28.65
CA CYS A 15 -36.51 29.65 29.35
C CYS A 15 -37.76 29.69 28.46
N GLY A 16 -38.34 28.52 28.21
CA GLY A 16 -39.78 28.33 28.22
C GLY A 16 -40.52 28.26 26.90
N SER A 17 -41.00 27.06 26.52
CA SER A 17 -42.45 26.84 26.49
C SER A 17 -42.83 25.42 26.08
N VAL A 18 -43.42 24.73 27.03
CA VAL A 18 -44.11 23.44 26.85
C VAL A 18 -45.50 23.72 26.30
N VAL A 19 -45.85 23.11 25.18
CA VAL A 19 -47.26 23.03 24.75
C VAL A 19 -47.69 21.57 24.72
N ALA A 20 -48.47 21.21 25.70
CA ALA A 20 -49.21 19.97 25.75
C ALA A 20 -50.45 20.04 24.88
N MET A 21 -50.65 19.09 23.99
CA MET A 21 -51.94 18.92 23.32
C MET A 21 -52.50 17.52 23.52
N ARG A 22 -53.70 17.56 24.03
CA ARG A 22 -54.58 16.55 24.59
C ARG A 22 -54.93 15.40 23.65
N PHE A 23 -54.93 14.21 24.27
CA PHE A 23 -55.62 13.02 23.79
C PHE A 23 -57.12 13.23 23.60
N ARG A 24 -57.65 12.79 22.45
CA ARG A 24 -59.05 12.46 22.26
C ARG A 24 -59.18 10.97 21.92
N ARG A 25 -59.66 10.20 22.90
CA ARG A 25 -60.19 8.85 22.70
C ARG A 25 -61.46 8.90 21.86
N ARG A 26 -61.56 8.07 20.83
CA ARG A 26 -62.86 7.58 20.31
C ARG A 26 -62.77 6.07 20.12
N SER A 27 -63.79 5.41 20.65
CA SER A 27 -64.01 3.98 20.78
C SER A 27 -64.38 3.28 19.44
N PRO A 28 -64.54 1.95 19.48
CA PRO A 28 -64.27 1.10 18.32
C PRO A 28 -65.56 0.86 17.50
N ARG A 29 -65.40 0.66 16.23
CA ARG A 29 -66.39 -0.05 15.40
C ARG A 29 -65.73 -1.27 14.74
N LEU A 30 -66.27 -2.38 15.11
CA LEU A 30 -66.07 -3.73 14.58
C LEU A 30 -66.47 -3.74 13.09
N GLN A 31 -65.56 -4.11 12.20
CA GLN A 31 -65.90 -4.57 10.83
C GLN A 31 -64.88 -5.62 10.37
N THR A 32 -65.34 -6.81 10.30
CA THR A 32 -65.26 -7.90 9.35
C THR A 32 -63.92 -8.16 8.67
N LEU A 33 -63.42 -9.36 8.90
CA LEU A 33 -62.34 -10.09 8.17
C LEU A 33 -62.52 -10.05 6.63
N MET A 34 -61.44 -9.64 5.98
CA MET A 34 -61.06 -10.17 4.66
C MET A 34 -59.57 -10.52 4.70
N ALA A 35 -59.33 -11.82 4.64
CA ALA A 35 -57.96 -12.34 4.55
C ALA A 35 -57.44 -12.05 3.12
N GLY A 36 -56.62 -11.01 2.99
CA GLY A 36 -55.81 -10.77 1.83
C GLY A 36 -54.43 -11.34 2.01
N LEU A 37 -54.11 -12.40 1.30
CA LEU A 37 -52.79 -13.01 1.25
C LEU A 37 -51.87 -12.04 0.51
N VAL A 38 -51.07 -11.25 1.24
CA VAL A 38 -49.97 -10.46 0.66
C VAL A 38 -48.77 -11.38 0.54
N VAL A 39 -48.54 -11.89 -0.67
CA VAL A 39 -47.27 -12.52 -1.01
C VAL A 39 -46.22 -11.40 -1.10
N VAL A 40 -45.44 -11.23 -0.05
CA VAL A 40 -44.24 -10.40 -0.09
C VAL A 40 -43.20 -11.19 -0.88
N ALA A 41 -43.06 -10.88 -2.16
CA ALA A 41 -41.92 -11.30 -2.95
C ALA A 41 -40.68 -10.56 -2.39
N LEU A 42 -39.91 -11.22 -1.54
CA LEU A 42 -38.55 -10.82 -1.19
C LEU A 42 -37.69 -10.94 -2.45
N GLY A 43 -37.61 -9.84 -3.19
CA GLY A 43 -36.62 -9.71 -4.25
C GLY A 43 -35.24 -9.71 -3.59
N GLU A 44 -34.53 -10.83 -3.68
CA GLU A 44 -33.09 -10.87 -3.39
C GLU A 44 -32.42 -9.96 -4.42
N ALA A 45 -32.10 -8.74 -4.01
CA ALA A 45 -31.17 -7.88 -4.74
C ALA A 45 -29.79 -8.53 -4.62
N SER A 46 -29.48 -9.42 -5.54
CA SER A 46 -28.10 -9.85 -5.76
C SER A 46 -27.28 -8.61 -6.10
N LEU A 47 -26.53 -8.12 -5.13
CA LEU A 47 -25.43 -7.21 -5.37
C LEU A 47 -24.43 -7.96 -6.25
N ALA A 48 -24.57 -7.83 -7.56
CA ALA A 48 -23.55 -8.22 -8.50
C ALA A 48 -22.32 -7.34 -8.19
N VAL A 49 -21.39 -7.86 -7.41
CA VAL A 49 -20.05 -7.31 -7.32
C VAL A 49 -19.52 -7.38 -8.75
N ALA A 50 -19.44 -6.22 -9.40
CA ALA A 50 -18.83 -6.13 -10.72
C ALA A 50 -17.40 -6.67 -10.57
N ALA A 51 -17.17 -7.87 -11.09
CA ALA A 51 -15.83 -8.42 -11.18
C ALA A 51 -15.01 -7.41 -11.97
N SER A 52 -13.98 -6.85 -11.33
CA SER A 52 -13.01 -5.99 -12.01
C SER A 52 -12.50 -6.79 -13.21
N ALA A 53 -12.68 -6.26 -14.43
CA ALA A 53 -12.22 -6.95 -15.62
C ALA A 53 -10.71 -7.23 -15.47
N GLU A 54 -10.34 -8.49 -15.62
CA GLU A 54 -8.96 -8.93 -15.56
C GLU A 54 -8.17 -8.24 -16.69
N ILE A 55 -7.02 -7.65 -16.36
CA ILE A 55 -6.15 -7.02 -17.35
C ILE A 55 -5.43 -8.13 -18.11
N PRO A 56 -5.63 -8.27 -19.44
CA PRO A 56 -5.11 -9.41 -20.20
C PRO A 56 -3.59 -9.59 -20.09
N ALA A 57 -2.83 -8.50 -20.00
CA ALA A 57 -1.38 -8.55 -19.86
C ALA A 57 -0.97 -9.16 -18.50
N VAL A 58 -1.64 -8.78 -17.41
CA VAL A 58 -1.43 -9.36 -16.07
C VAL A 58 -1.78 -10.85 -16.07
N ALA A 59 -2.94 -11.21 -16.61
CA ALA A 59 -3.37 -12.61 -16.70
C ALA A 59 -2.40 -13.48 -17.51
N GLN A 60 -1.83 -12.94 -18.57
CA GLN A 60 -0.82 -13.64 -19.36
C GLN A 60 0.47 -13.86 -18.56
N ARG A 61 0.94 -12.84 -17.86
CA ARG A 61 2.12 -12.95 -16.99
C ARG A 61 1.92 -14.01 -15.91
N GLN A 62 0.81 -13.98 -15.19
CA GLN A 62 0.47 -14.96 -14.14
C GLN A 62 0.45 -16.40 -14.64
N ARG A 63 0.07 -16.64 -15.90
CA ARG A 63 0.09 -17.97 -16.52
C ARG A 63 1.50 -18.47 -16.85
N THR A 64 2.41 -17.57 -17.18
CA THR A 64 3.79 -17.88 -17.61
C THR A 64 4.84 -17.68 -16.52
N GLU A 65 4.44 -17.14 -15.39
CA GLU A 65 5.31 -16.89 -14.24
C GLU A 65 5.99 -18.17 -13.76
N LYS A 66 7.28 -18.10 -13.50
CA LYS A 66 8.00 -19.14 -12.75
C LYS A 66 7.55 -19.07 -11.29
N LYS A 67 7.09 -20.20 -10.75
CA LYS A 67 6.54 -20.29 -9.38
C LYS A 67 7.40 -21.09 -8.41
N VAL A 68 8.37 -21.83 -8.93
CA VAL A 68 9.25 -22.68 -8.13
C VAL A 68 10.68 -22.17 -8.25
N PHE A 69 11.27 -21.82 -7.12
CA PHE A 69 12.62 -21.25 -7.03
C PHE A 69 13.48 -22.08 -6.07
N THR A 70 14.77 -22.20 -6.38
CA THR A 70 15.76 -22.78 -5.47
C THR A 70 16.07 -21.80 -4.33
N ASP A 71 16.65 -22.31 -3.24
CA ASP A 71 17.10 -21.44 -2.14
C ASP A 71 18.13 -20.43 -2.60
N SER A 72 19.04 -20.84 -3.50
CA SER A 72 20.05 -19.96 -4.06
C SER A 72 19.44 -18.80 -4.84
N GLU A 73 18.44 -19.05 -5.67
CA GLU A 73 17.76 -17.99 -6.44
C GLU A 73 17.07 -16.98 -5.52
N ILE A 74 16.37 -17.46 -4.47
CA ILE A 74 15.68 -16.58 -3.51
C ILE A 74 16.69 -15.76 -2.72
N VAL A 75 17.73 -16.40 -2.18
CA VAL A 75 18.76 -15.75 -1.37
C VAL A 75 19.55 -14.72 -2.18
N GLU A 76 19.91 -15.05 -3.44
CA GLU A 76 20.58 -14.13 -4.33
C GLU A 76 19.75 -12.87 -4.59
N GLY A 77 18.49 -13.03 -4.93
CA GLY A 77 17.59 -11.90 -5.16
C GLY A 77 17.40 -11.04 -3.92
N PHE A 78 17.18 -11.68 -2.77
CA PHE A 78 17.05 -10.96 -1.51
C PHE A 78 18.27 -10.07 -1.21
N PHE A 79 19.50 -10.62 -1.35
CA PHE A 79 20.70 -9.82 -1.09
C PHE A 79 20.92 -8.72 -2.12
N LYS A 80 20.51 -8.92 -3.38
CA LYS A 80 20.64 -7.92 -4.43
C LYS A 80 19.66 -6.77 -4.27
N THR A 81 18.44 -7.02 -3.78
CA THR A 81 17.39 -6.01 -3.68
C THR A 81 17.32 -5.32 -2.31
N ALA A 82 17.55 -6.06 -1.22
CA ALA A 82 17.46 -5.52 0.14
C ALA A 82 18.69 -4.73 0.58
N PHE A 83 19.85 -4.91 -0.09
CA PHE A 83 21.08 -4.19 0.19
C PHE A 83 21.49 -3.33 -1.02
N GLY A 84 22.00 -2.13 -0.75
CA GLY A 84 22.29 -1.15 -1.78
C GLY A 84 21.23 -0.05 -1.86
N ALA A 85 21.26 0.71 -2.93
CA ALA A 85 20.25 1.71 -3.31
C ALA A 85 20.49 2.12 -4.76
N GLU A 86 19.46 2.22 -5.56
CA GLU A 86 19.50 2.54 -6.99
C GLU A 86 20.29 3.84 -7.28
N TYR A 87 19.92 4.92 -6.62
CA TYR A 87 20.52 6.24 -6.89
C TYR A 87 21.71 6.60 -6.00
N HIS A 88 22.20 5.70 -5.15
CA HIS A 88 23.34 5.94 -4.24
C HIS A 88 23.31 7.27 -3.45
N LEU A 89 22.13 7.85 -3.28
CA LEU A 89 21.95 9.20 -2.72
C LEU A 89 22.41 9.33 -1.26
N ALA A 90 22.46 8.20 -0.56
CA ALA A 90 22.95 8.08 0.81
C ALA A 90 24.27 7.30 0.91
N GLY A 91 24.95 7.08 -0.24
CA GLY A 91 26.11 6.20 -0.33
C GLY A 91 25.72 4.72 -0.31
N ARG A 92 26.72 3.82 -0.33
CA ARG A 92 26.50 2.38 -0.26
C ARG A 92 25.90 2.02 1.09
N VAL A 93 24.72 1.42 1.08
CA VAL A 93 24.04 0.97 2.30
C VAL A 93 24.10 -0.55 2.35
N ASP A 94 24.87 -1.07 3.31
CA ASP A 94 25.08 -2.50 3.57
C ASP A 94 24.35 -2.95 4.85
N ARG A 95 23.18 -2.39 5.08
CA ARG A 95 22.30 -2.63 6.23
C ARG A 95 20.87 -2.85 5.77
N ILE A 96 20.17 -3.74 6.45
CA ILE A 96 18.71 -3.90 6.30
C ILE A 96 18.00 -2.61 6.66
N ARG A 97 17.08 -2.19 5.81
CA ARG A 97 16.14 -1.09 6.05
C ARG A 97 14.73 -1.64 5.90
N LYS A 98 13.89 -1.40 6.87
CA LYS A 98 12.47 -1.79 6.86
C LYS A 98 11.69 -0.97 7.88
N TYR A 99 10.38 -0.99 7.78
CA TYR A 99 9.53 -0.47 8.83
C TYR A 99 9.52 -1.42 10.04
N ASP A 100 9.63 -0.84 11.23
CA ASP A 100 9.40 -1.53 12.51
C ASP A 100 8.02 -1.16 13.09
N ALA A 101 7.45 -0.03 12.66
CA ALA A 101 6.11 0.44 12.97
C ALA A 101 5.09 0.00 11.93
N PRO A 102 3.77 0.00 12.25
CA PRO A 102 2.71 -0.22 11.29
C PRO A 102 2.81 0.73 10.08
N VAL A 103 2.65 0.18 8.88
CA VAL A 103 2.69 0.94 7.62
C VAL A 103 1.30 1.44 7.28
N ARG A 104 1.15 2.75 7.10
CA ARG A 104 -0.11 3.41 6.77
C ARG A 104 0.04 4.21 5.49
N VAL A 105 -0.68 3.78 4.44
CA VAL A 105 -0.56 4.29 3.08
C VAL A 105 -1.66 5.29 2.78
N PHE A 106 -1.32 6.52 2.42
CA PHE A 106 -2.29 7.52 1.99
C PHE A 106 -2.13 7.85 0.51
N ALA A 107 -3.25 7.82 -0.24
CA ALA A 107 -3.30 8.17 -1.64
C ALA A 107 -3.71 9.64 -1.83
N ASP A 108 -2.76 10.50 -2.20
CA ASP A 108 -2.98 11.89 -2.50
C ASP A 108 -3.18 12.12 -4.00
N GLY A 109 -4.35 12.56 -4.39
CA GLY A 109 -4.75 12.82 -5.78
C GLY A 109 -6.26 12.75 -5.96
N ASN A 110 -6.75 13.07 -7.16
CA ASN A 110 -8.18 13.23 -7.44
C ASN A 110 -8.80 12.04 -8.23
N ARG A 111 -8.04 10.99 -8.54
CA ARG A 111 -8.50 9.82 -9.30
C ARG A 111 -9.03 8.74 -8.38
N ALA A 112 -10.36 8.68 -8.22
CA ALA A 112 -11.02 7.71 -7.34
C ALA A 112 -10.78 6.25 -7.78
N ASP A 113 -10.72 5.99 -9.09
CA ASP A 113 -10.40 4.69 -9.67
C ASP A 113 -8.97 4.22 -9.28
N ARG A 114 -7.99 5.11 -9.37
CA ARG A 114 -6.59 4.82 -9.00
C ARG A 114 -6.42 4.63 -7.49
N LYS A 115 -7.13 5.41 -6.68
CA LYS A 115 -7.19 5.18 -5.23
C LYS A 115 -7.76 3.80 -4.89
N ALA A 116 -8.81 3.38 -5.58
CA ALA A 116 -9.39 2.06 -5.40
C ALA A 116 -8.44 0.93 -5.84
N GLN A 117 -7.69 1.12 -6.93
CA GLN A 117 -6.65 0.17 -7.36
C GLN A 117 -5.51 0.09 -6.35
N LEU A 118 -5.01 1.23 -5.86
CA LEU A 118 -3.97 1.26 -4.82
C LEU A 118 -4.43 0.56 -3.53
N ALA A 119 -5.68 0.77 -3.11
CA ALA A 119 -6.22 0.07 -1.95
C ALA A 119 -6.23 -1.46 -2.13
N LYS A 120 -6.47 -1.96 -3.35
CA LYS A 120 -6.35 -3.39 -3.66
C LYS A 120 -4.91 -3.88 -3.61
N ILE A 121 -3.96 -3.09 -4.11
CA ILE A 121 -2.52 -3.39 -4.01
C ILE A 121 -2.11 -3.53 -2.54
N VAL A 122 -2.46 -2.56 -1.70
CA VAL A 122 -2.16 -2.58 -0.26
C VAL A 122 -2.78 -3.80 0.42
N ALA A 123 -4.04 -4.13 0.11
CA ALA A 123 -4.72 -5.30 0.66
C ALA A 123 -4.08 -6.62 0.19
N ASP A 124 -3.63 -6.70 -1.06
CA ASP A 124 -2.93 -7.86 -1.60
C ASP A 124 -1.57 -8.08 -0.91
N ILE A 125 -0.80 -7.02 -0.70
CA ILE A 125 0.47 -7.06 0.05
C ILE A 125 0.22 -7.50 1.49
N ALA A 126 -0.78 -6.92 2.17
CA ALA A 126 -1.14 -7.28 3.54
C ALA A 126 -1.52 -8.77 3.69
N ALA A 127 -2.18 -9.34 2.68
CA ALA A 127 -2.60 -10.75 2.69
C ALA A 127 -1.42 -11.72 2.45
N LYS A 128 -0.36 -11.28 1.76
CA LYS A 128 0.72 -12.15 1.29
C LYS A 128 2.02 -12.00 2.06
N VAL A 129 2.26 -10.87 2.73
CA VAL A 129 3.47 -10.64 3.54
C VAL A 129 3.17 -10.86 5.01
N GLN A 130 3.76 -11.93 5.57
CA GLN A 130 3.67 -12.24 6.99
C GLN A 130 4.41 -11.17 7.82
N HIS A 131 3.92 -10.87 9.00
CA HIS A 131 4.54 -9.92 9.92
C HIS A 131 4.64 -8.46 9.44
N LEU A 132 3.99 -8.10 8.34
CA LEU A 132 3.84 -6.72 7.88
C LEU A 132 2.42 -6.21 8.20
N ASP A 133 2.31 -5.28 9.13
CA ASP A 133 1.06 -4.56 9.38
C ASP A 133 0.98 -3.37 8.41
N ILE A 134 0.34 -3.57 7.26
CA ILE A 134 0.13 -2.54 6.25
C ILE A 134 -1.35 -2.34 5.96
N ALA A 135 -1.80 -1.08 5.92
CA ALA A 135 -3.18 -0.71 5.60
C ALA A 135 -3.26 0.69 4.98
N MET A 136 -4.40 0.99 4.34
CA MET A 136 -4.69 2.36 3.92
C MET A 136 -4.94 3.26 5.13
N ALA A 137 -4.38 4.47 5.11
CA ALA A 137 -4.68 5.54 6.06
C ALA A 137 -5.94 6.30 5.65
N ALA A 138 -6.71 6.78 6.62
CA ALA A 138 -7.90 7.59 6.37
C ALA A 138 -7.55 9.01 5.93
N ASN A 139 -6.45 9.57 6.40
CA ASN A 139 -5.95 10.90 6.10
C ASN A 139 -4.43 10.92 6.02
N ASN A 140 -3.86 12.03 5.58
CA ASN A 140 -2.42 12.20 5.41
C ASN A 140 -1.65 12.20 6.73
N ASP A 141 -2.25 12.72 7.80
CA ASP A 141 -1.54 12.91 9.09
C ASP A 141 -1.29 11.57 9.79
N ASP A 142 -2.12 10.54 9.48
CA ASP A 142 -1.97 9.19 10.00
C ASP A 142 -1.05 8.30 9.13
N ALA A 143 -0.53 8.83 8.02
CA ALA A 143 0.23 8.06 7.04
C ALA A 143 1.75 8.20 7.24
N ASN A 144 2.46 7.10 7.01
CA ASN A 144 3.92 7.09 6.89
C ASN A 144 4.40 6.64 5.48
N VAL A 145 3.47 6.28 4.60
CA VAL A 145 3.70 6.14 3.16
C VAL A 145 2.75 7.06 2.41
N LEU A 146 3.30 8.04 1.71
CA LEU A 146 2.53 9.01 0.93
C LEU A 146 2.63 8.68 -0.56
N VAL A 147 1.51 8.28 -1.17
CA VAL A 147 1.45 7.99 -2.61
C VAL A 147 0.84 9.18 -3.36
N LYS A 148 1.65 9.87 -4.15
CA LYS A 148 1.24 10.97 -5.02
C LYS A 148 0.75 10.42 -6.36
N LEU A 149 -0.54 10.62 -6.63
CA LEU A 149 -1.20 10.24 -7.87
C LEU A 149 -1.20 11.43 -8.82
N VAL A 150 -0.30 11.44 -9.81
CA VAL A 150 -0.05 12.58 -10.69
C VAL A 150 -0.33 12.24 -12.15
N ARG A 151 -0.58 13.24 -12.98
CA ARG A 151 -0.57 13.04 -14.45
C ARG A 151 0.86 12.99 -14.93
N ASP A 152 1.13 12.28 -16.02
CA ASP A 152 2.45 12.17 -16.61
C ASP A 152 3.07 13.55 -16.89
N ARG A 153 2.30 14.49 -17.42
CA ARG A 153 2.75 15.88 -17.65
C ARG A 153 3.19 16.63 -16.39
N ASP A 154 2.74 16.21 -15.22
CA ASP A 154 3.04 16.84 -13.92
C ASP A 154 4.19 16.12 -13.19
N LEU A 155 4.64 14.96 -13.67
CA LEU A 155 5.63 14.10 -13.04
C LEU A 155 6.94 14.85 -12.75
N ASN A 156 7.52 15.51 -13.75
CA ASN A 156 8.77 16.25 -13.62
C ASN A 156 8.73 17.32 -12.53
N ARG A 157 7.62 18.06 -12.47
CA ARG A 157 7.42 19.09 -11.46
C ARG A 157 7.29 18.48 -10.09
N THR A 158 6.59 17.36 -9.97
CA THR A 158 6.42 16.64 -8.71
C THR A 158 7.76 16.11 -8.21
N ILE A 159 8.54 15.44 -9.05
CA ILE A 159 9.89 14.98 -8.69
C ILE A 159 10.76 16.15 -8.21
N ALA A 160 10.74 17.28 -8.94
CA ALA A 160 11.52 18.45 -8.53
C ALA A 160 11.09 19.03 -7.18
N THR A 161 9.81 18.94 -6.84
CA THR A 161 9.29 19.37 -5.53
C THR A 161 9.81 18.49 -4.39
N PHE A 162 9.89 17.18 -4.59
CA PHE A 162 10.32 16.23 -3.55
C PHE A 162 11.85 16.13 -3.42
N TYR A 163 12.54 16.13 -4.54
CA TYR A 163 13.99 15.83 -4.59
C TYR A 163 14.87 17.04 -4.94
N GLY A 164 14.27 18.18 -5.30
CA GLY A 164 14.98 19.36 -5.79
C GLY A 164 15.25 19.29 -7.30
N SER A 165 15.46 20.46 -7.93
CA SER A 165 15.54 20.57 -9.41
C SER A 165 16.75 19.85 -10.01
N GLU A 166 17.91 19.86 -9.37
CA GLU A 166 19.12 19.22 -9.90
C GLU A 166 18.98 17.71 -9.90
N ARG A 167 18.47 17.15 -8.79
CA ARG A 167 18.23 15.72 -8.67
C ARG A 167 17.10 15.23 -9.59
N ALA A 168 16.05 16.05 -9.79
CA ALA A 168 15.00 15.74 -10.73
C ALA A 168 15.51 15.58 -12.16
N LYS A 169 16.52 16.36 -12.57
CA LYS A 169 17.17 16.20 -13.87
C LYS A 169 17.94 14.88 -13.97
N GLU A 170 18.67 14.51 -12.94
CA GLU A 170 19.40 13.26 -12.85
C GLU A 170 18.46 12.06 -12.93
N ILE A 171 17.42 12.02 -12.12
CA ILE A 171 16.38 10.99 -12.13
C ILE A 171 15.76 10.86 -13.53
N ARG A 172 15.43 11.98 -14.18
CA ARG A 172 14.82 11.97 -15.52
C ARG A 172 15.77 11.56 -16.63
N SER A 173 17.06 11.69 -16.45
CA SER A 173 18.05 11.26 -17.45
C SER A 173 18.37 9.76 -17.38
N SER A 174 18.02 9.10 -16.28
CA SER A 174 18.38 7.70 -16.05
C SER A 174 17.46 6.72 -16.75
N LEU A 175 16.14 7.00 -16.87
CA LEU A 175 15.18 6.11 -17.55
C LEU A 175 13.87 6.84 -17.90
N ASP A 176 13.02 6.18 -18.67
CA ASP A 176 11.66 6.66 -19.02
C ASP A 176 10.68 6.39 -17.87
N GLN A 177 10.99 6.95 -16.71
CA GLN A 177 10.29 6.62 -15.48
C GLN A 177 8.89 7.21 -15.42
N GLN A 178 7.92 6.36 -15.19
CA GLN A 178 6.52 6.71 -14.98
C GLN A 178 6.13 6.66 -13.50
N CYS A 179 7.06 6.24 -12.64
CA CYS A 179 6.93 6.07 -11.22
C CYS A 179 8.27 6.21 -10.50
N LEU A 180 8.22 6.42 -9.21
CA LEU A 180 9.40 6.58 -8.38
C LEU A 180 9.02 6.40 -6.92
N SER A 181 9.90 5.79 -6.13
CA SER A 181 9.80 5.76 -4.68
C SER A 181 11.09 6.18 -3.99
N GLY A 182 10.97 6.52 -2.72
CA GLY A 182 12.07 6.81 -1.85
C GLY A 182 11.62 6.86 -0.40
N PHE A 183 12.55 6.67 0.53
CA PHE A 183 12.23 6.72 1.95
C PHE A 183 13.27 7.45 2.79
N ARG A 184 12.85 7.86 3.98
CA ARG A 184 13.70 8.35 5.06
C ARG A 184 13.75 7.32 6.17
N LYS A 185 14.93 7.10 6.71
CA LYS A 185 15.18 6.19 7.81
C LYS A 185 15.87 6.91 8.98
N ASN A 186 15.73 6.38 10.18
CA ASN A 186 16.46 6.83 11.35
C ASN A 186 17.88 6.21 11.40
N GLU A 187 18.60 6.52 12.48
CA GLU A 187 19.97 6.02 12.71
C GLU A 187 20.03 4.50 12.94
N LYS A 188 18.90 3.86 13.31
CA LYS A 188 18.79 2.41 13.48
C LYS A 188 18.42 1.70 12.18
N PHE A 189 18.34 2.42 11.07
CA PHE A 189 17.92 1.93 9.76
C PHE A 189 16.43 1.53 9.68
N GLU A 190 15.62 1.92 10.65
CA GLU A 190 14.17 1.79 10.60
C GLU A 190 13.62 2.86 9.65
N ILE A 191 12.77 2.45 8.69
CA ILE A 191 12.10 3.40 7.79
C ILE A 191 11.01 4.13 8.58
N GLU A 192 11.01 5.45 8.50
CA GLU A 192 10.04 6.32 9.19
C GLU A 192 9.00 6.90 8.25
N HIS A 193 9.39 7.13 7.00
CA HIS A 193 8.50 7.69 5.99
C HIS A 193 8.95 7.33 4.58
N SER A 194 7.98 7.08 3.70
CA SER A 194 8.20 6.87 2.27
C SER A 194 7.33 7.78 1.42
N ASP A 195 7.92 8.27 0.32
CA ASP A 195 7.23 9.00 -0.73
C ASP A 195 7.22 8.14 -2.00
N VAL A 196 6.03 7.94 -2.58
CA VAL A 196 5.81 7.20 -3.82
C VAL A 196 5.11 8.12 -4.82
N ILE A 197 5.56 8.18 -6.05
CA ILE A 197 4.96 8.98 -7.13
C ILE A 197 4.53 8.04 -8.23
N LEU A 198 3.23 8.02 -8.56
CA LEU A 198 2.64 7.18 -9.60
C LEU A 198 1.93 8.03 -10.64
N THR A 199 2.16 7.77 -11.94
CA THR A 199 1.37 8.38 -13.00
C THR A 199 0.02 7.67 -13.14
N VAL A 200 -1.04 8.45 -13.41
CA VAL A 200 -2.43 7.95 -13.39
C VAL A 200 -3.06 7.80 -14.78
N ASP A 201 -2.41 8.26 -15.83
CA ASP A 201 -2.96 8.38 -17.19
C ASP A 201 -2.24 7.53 -18.26
N ASN A 202 -1.30 6.68 -17.86
CA ASN A 202 -0.53 5.80 -18.75
C ASN A 202 -1.13 4.39 -18.92
N GLY A 203 -2.40 4.20 -18.50
CA GLY A 203 -3.12 2.92 -18.62
C GLY A 203 -3.12 2.10 -17.32
N ASP A 204 -3.96 1.06 -17.32
CA ASP A 204 -4.16 0.25 -16.10
C ASP A 204 -2.98 -0.66 -15.81
N PHE A 205 -2.38 -1.26 -16.85
CA PHE A 205 -1.23 -2.14 -16.66
C PHE A 205 -0.05 -1.38 -16.06
N VAL A 206 0.31 -0.23 -16.63
CA VAL A 206 1.40 0.61 -16.15
C VAL A 206 1.15 1.07 -14.72
N PHE A 207 -0.09 1.46 -14.40
CA PHE A 207 -0.43 1.86 -13.02
C PHE A 207 -0.27 0.72 -12.01
N LEU A 208 -0.67 -0.49 -12.38
CA LEU A 208 -0.51 -1.66 -11.49
C LEU A 208 0.96 -2.06 -11.35
N ASP A 209 1.70 -2.07 -12.46
CA ASP A 209 3.13 -2.39 -12.50
C ASP A 209 3.90 -1.45 -11.56
N CYS A 210 3.86 -0.16 -11.84
CA CYS A 210 4.40 0.88 -10.98
C CYS A 210 3.88 0.83 -9.53
N GLY A 211 2.59 0.58 -9.36
CA GLY A 211 1.97 0.57 -8.03
C GLY A 211 2.50 -0.53 -7.13
N TYR A 212 2.72 -1.74 -7.67
CA TYR A 212 3.35 -2.82 -6.92
C TYR A 212 4.84 -2.56 -6.72
N GLU A 213 5.58 -2.27 -7.78
CA GLU A 213 7.02 -2.06 -7.73
C GLU A 213 7.39 -0.99 -6.69
N GLU A 214 6.89 0.22 -6.87
CA GLU A 214 7.27 1.36 -6.04
C GLU A 214 6.77 1.24 -4.59
N LEU A 215 5.58 0.65 -4.39
CA LEU A 215 5.11 0.41 -3.03
C LEU A 215 5.99 -0.63 -2.32
N LEU A 216 6.38 -1.71 -3.00
CA LEU A 216 7.26 -2.73 -2.43
C LEU A 216 8.68 -2.20 -2.19
N GLN A 217 9.24 -1.39 -3.11
CA GLN A 217 10.52 -0.71 -2.92
C GLN A 217 10.48 0.23 -1.71
N SER A 218 9.38 0.96 -1.53
CA SER A 218 9.18 1.87 -0.39
C SER A 218 9.19 1.16 0.96
N LEU A 219 9.02 -0.17 0.97
CA LEU A 219 9.06 -1.02 2.17
C LEU A 219 10.48 -1.52 2.52
N GLY A 220 11.49 -1.25 1.69
CA GLY A 220 12.89 -1.55 2.02
C GLY A 220 13.78 -2.11 0.91
N PRO A 221 13.31 -2.98 -0.01
CA PRO A 221 14.14 -3.50 -1.09
C PRO A 221 14.26 -2.49 -2.24
N ILE A 222 14.97 -1.40 -2.01
CA ILE A 222 15.04 -0.24 -2.90
C ILE A 222 16.15 -0.34 -3.96
N ASN A 223 16.81 -1.47 -4.09
CA ASN A 223 17.90 -1.60 -5.05
C ASN A 223 17.46 -2.41 -6.26
N ASP A 224 17.44 -1.79 -7.43
CA ASP A 224 17.15 -2.46 -8.67
C ASP A 224 18.32 -3.35 -9.13
N THR A 225 17.97 -4.41 -9.82
CA THR A 225 18.94 -5.40 -10.29
C THR A 225 18.58 -5.99 -11.64
N SER A 226 19.34 -5.68 -12.65
CA SER A 226 19.18 -6.25 -14.01
C SER A 226 19.57 -7.73 -14.11
N THR A 227 20.13 -8.31 -13.06
CA THR A 227 20.68 -9.67 -13.06
C THR A 227 19.76 -10.74 -12.48
N VAL A 228 18.61 -10.34 -11.94
CA VAL A 228 17.56 -11.25 -11.42
C VAL A 228 16.34 -11.14 -12.32
N PRO A 229 16.08 -12.12 -13.19
CA PRO A 229 15.02 -11.99 -14.22
C PRO A 229 13.60 -12.30 -13.70
N TRP A 230 13.46 -12.55 -12.42
CA TRP A 230 12.19 -12.99 -11.80
C TRP A 230 11.52 -11.90 -10.95
N THR A 231 12.27 -10.88 -10.55
CA THR A 231 11.78 -9.82 -9.66
C THR A 231 11.25 -8.62 -10.45
N MET A 232 10.24 -7.95 -9.92
CA MET A 232 9.81 -6.65 -10.42
C MET A 232 10.83 -5.54 -10.14
N PHE A 233 11.79 -5.74 -9.23
CA PHE A 233 12.93 -4.85 -9.00
C PHE A 233 14.00 -4.97 -10.09
N ASN A 234 13.58 -5.29 -11.31
CA ASN A 234 14.38 -5.34 -12.51
C ASN A 234 13.63 -4.58 -13.60
N ASP A 235 14.09 -3.40 -13.98
CA ASP A 235 13.49 -2.49 -14.98
C ASP A 235 13.10 -3.17 -16.31
N ASN A 236 13.69 -4.33 -16.62
CA ASN A 236 13.35 -5.12 -17.81
C ASN A 236 12.16 -6.07 -17.59
N VAL A 237 11.59 -6.09 -16.39
CA VAL A 237 10.53 -7.02 -15.99
C VAL A 237 9.30 -6.22 -15.55
N SER A 238 8.22 -6.29 -16.32
CA SER A 238 6.95 -5.69 -15.96
C SER A 238 5.97 -6.78 -15.52
N MET A 239 5.43 -6.69 -14.30
CA MET A 239 4.55 -7.70 -13.68
C MET A 239 3.10 -7.27 -13.62
N GLY A 240 2.80 -6.13 -13.02
CA GLY A 240 1.45 -5.64 -12.79
C GLY A 240 0.68 -6.39 -11.69
N TYR A 241 1.34 -7.22 -10.88
CA TYR A 241 0.80 -7.96 -9.73
C TYR A 241 1.92 -8.43 -8.81
N PHE A 242 1.60 -8.75 -7.57
CA PHE A 242 2.55 -9.25 -6.58
C PHE A 242 2.85 -10.73 -6.84
N ASP A 243 3.94 -11.00 -7.54
CA ASP A 243 4.35 -12.33 -7.97
C ASP A 243 4.97 -13.17 -6.83
N VAL A 244 5.15 -14.47 -7.09
CA VAL A 244 5.65 -15.41 -6.08
C VAL A 244 7.08 -15.12 -5.66
N TYR A 245 7.92 -14.64 -6.58
CA TYR A 245 9.32 -14.37 -6.27
C TYR A 245 9.47 -13.22 -5.28
N ASP A 246 8.80 -12.11 -5.54
CA ASP A 246 8.88 -10.92 -4.69
C ASP A 246 8.14 -11.11 -3.36
N GLN A 247 7.17 -12.04 -3.30
CA GLN A 247 6.64 -12.50 -2.02
C GLN A 247 7.71 -13.18 -1.15
N TYR A 248 8.64 -13.95 -1.73
CA TYR A 248 9.79 -14.46 -0.98
C TYR A 248 10.66 -13.32 -0.45
N ILE A 249 11.00 -12.34 -1.28
CA ILE A 249 11.83 -11.19 -0.91
C ILE A 249 11.23 -10.42 0.28
N LEU A 250 9.95 -10.07 0.19
CA LEU A 250 9.29 -9.29 1.24
C LEU A 250 9.08 -10.11 2.53
N ASN A 251 8.73 -11.38 2.43
CA ASN A 251 8.57 -12.23 3.61
C ASN A 251 9.91 -12.51 4.32
N LEU A 252 11.01 -12.63 3.59
CA LEU A 252 12.35 -12.66 4.20
C LEU A 252 12.62 -11.35 4.94
N LEU A 253 12.41 -10.21 4.28
CA LEU A 253 12.67 -8.89 4.87
C LEU A 253 11.87 -8.65 6.16
N TYR A 254 10.59 -9.04 6.17
CA TYR A 254 9.68 -8.79 7.29
C TYR A 254 9.64 -9.91 8.33
N ASP A 255 10.41 -11.00 8.16
CA ASP A 255 10.57 -11.98 9.24
C ASP A 255 11.13 -11.31 10.52
N PRO A 256 10.59 -11.61 11.70
CA PRO A 256 11.01 -10.98 12.96
C PRO A 256 12.48 -11.19 13.33
N ARG A 257 13.14 -12.23 12.79
CA ARG A 257 14.55 -12.51 13.00
C ARG A 257 15.47 -11.60 12.17
N ILE A 258 14.95 -11.02 11.06
CA ILE A 258 15.67 -10.03 10.24
C ILE A 258 15.25 -8.64 10.70
N LYS A 259 16.17 -7.93 11.35
CA LYS A 259 15.92 -6.61 11.95
C LYS A 259 16.52 -5.48 11.13
N ALA A 260 15.94 -4.31 11.21
CA ALA A 260 16.56 -3.09 10.69
C ALA A 260 17.98 -2.93 11.26
N GLY A 261 18.91 -2.46 10.42
CA GLY A 261 20.31 -2.29 10.79
C GLY A 261 21.19 -3.53 10.71
N MET A 262 20.64 -4.74 10.50
CA MET A 262 21.45 -5.95 10.34
C MET A 262 22.35 -5.86 9.10
N THR A 263 23.58 -6.33 9.28
CA THR A 263 24.57 -6.51 8.21
C THR A 263 24.27 -7.76 7.39
N VAL A 264 24.92 -7.88 6.22
CA VAL A 264 24.89 -9.10 5.40
C VAL A 264 25.27 -10.35 6.19
N GLN A 265 26.27 -10.25 7.09
CA GLN A 265 26.76 -11.40 7.87
C GLN A 265 25.75 -11.83 8.93
N GLU A 266 25.12 -10.86 9.63
CA GLU A 266 24.08 -11.14 10.62
C GLU A 266 22.85 -11.75 9.97
N VAL A 267 22.44 -11.27 8.81
CA VAL A 267 21.34 -11.87 8.03
C VAL A 267 21.67 -13.29 7.60
N LYS A 268 22.87 -13.54 7.06
CA LYS A 268 23.30 -14.89 6.66
C LYS A 268 23.25 -15.91 7.81
N ALA A 269 23.48 -15.46 9.05
CA ALA A 269 23.46 -16.34 10.21
C ALA A 269 22.06 -16.86 10.56
N VAL A 270 20.99 -16.08 10.30
CA VAL A 270 19.61 -16.47 10.60
C VAL A 270 18.84 -16.97 9.38
N LEU A 271 19.35 -16.70 8.19
CA LEU A 271 18.64 -16.90 6.92
C LEU A 271 18.18 -18.35 6.66
N PRO A 272 18.95 -19.43 7.00
CA PRO A 272 18.49 -20.79 6.75
C PRO A 272 17.15 -21.12 7.43
N ASP A 273 17.00 -20.74 8.70
CA ASP A 273 15.77 -20.97 9.45
C ASP A 273 14.62 -20.08 8.98
N VAL A 274 14.93 -18.81 8.65
CA VAL A 274 13.96 -17.87 8.10
C VAL A 274 13.42 -18.36 6.76
N LEU A 275 14.31 -18.82 5.87
CA LEU A 275 13.92 -19.27 4.54
C LEU A 275 13.01 -20.49 4.57
N ALA A 276 13.21 -21.42 5.50
CA ALA A 276 12.34 -22.58 5.68
C ALA A 276 10.89 -22.16 6.00
N ASP A 277 10.72 -21.25 6.97
CA ASP A 277 9.41 -20.75 7.37
C ASP A 277 8.74 -19.93 6.27
N VAL A 278 9.50 -19.06 5.61
CA VAL A 278 9.01 -18.22 4.49
C VAL A 278 8.57 -19.09 3.32
N ARG A 279 9.28 -20.18 3.00
CA ARG A 279 8.85 -21.12 1.96
C ARG A 279 7.51 -21.76 2.30
N ALA A 280 7.33 -22.21 3.52
CA ALA A 280 6.07 -22.80 3.96
C ALA A 280 4.91 -21.79 3.83
N TRP A 281 5.14 -20.55 4.21
CA TRP A 281 4.14 -19.49 4.10
C TRP A 281 3.80 -19.16 2.64
N VAL A 282 4.79 -18.85 1.79
CA VAL A 282 4.57 -18.45 0.39
C VAL A 282 3.89 -19.57 -0.39
N ARG A 283 4.27 -20.84 -0.16
CA ARG A 283 3.58 -21.99 -0.76
C ARG A 283 2.12 -22.04 -0.32
N LYS A 284 1.85 -21.88 0.96
CA LYS A 284 0.49 -21.89 1.53
C LYS A 284 -0.41 -20.83 0.89
N VAL A 285 0.05 -19.57 0.85
CA VAL A 285 -0.80 -18.46 0.36
C VAL A 285 -1.02 -18.50 -1.15
N ASN A 286 -0.13 -19.17 -1.91
CA ASN A 286 -0.25 -19.34 -3.35
C ASN A 286 -0.76 -20.72 -3.78
N ASN A 287 -1.14 -21.60 -2.84
CA ASN A 287 -1.59 -22.98 -3.11
C ASN A 287 -0.59 -23.76 -3.99
N LEU A 288 0.72 -23.58 -3.77
CA LEU A 288 1.75 -24.29 -4.50
C LEU A 288 1.95 -25.67 -3.88
N ALA A 289 2.09 -26.71 -4.76
CA ALA A 289 2.43 -28.06 -4.32
C ALA A 289 3.83 -28.11 -3.66
N ASP A 290 4.02 -29.12 -2.81
CA ASP A 290 5.30 -29.39 -2.16
C ASP A 290 6.38 -29.86 -3.16
#